data_75ffde57133bd4c9ddce7b59d6e64648
#
_entry.id   75ffde57133bd4c9ddce7b59d6e64648
#
_cell.length_a   1.000
_cell.length_b   1.000
_cell.length_c   1.000
_cell.angle_alpha   90.00
_cell.angle_beta   90.00
_cell.angle_gamma   90.00
#
_symmetry.space_group_name_H-M   'P 1'
#
loop_
_entity.id
_entity.type
_entity.pdbx_description
1 polymer ?
#
loop_
_entity_poly.entity_id
_entity_poly.type
_entity_poly.pdbx_seq_one_letter_code
_entity_poly.pdbx_strand_id
1 'polypeptide(L)'
;MDKITSLDKFRVPVGNQEIELQQVEFEAGGVPFLRLRIREHRRFTIFDVDPVTAARWAEVMTAWSRQQLEAVENLAPGSGPACDEP
;
A
#
# COMPACT_ATOMS: atom_id res chain seq x y z
N MET A 1 -16.74 -19.61 9.57
CA MET A 1 -15.55 -18.83 9.95
C MET A 1 -15.01 -18.09 8.74
N ASP A 2 -14.72 -16.81 8.90
CA ASP A 2 -14.21 -16.04 7.78
C ASP A 2 -12.82 -16.54 7.41
N LYS A 3 -12.51 -16.47 6.11
CA LYS A 3 -11.22 -16.91 5.62
C LYS A 3 -10.36 -15.70 5.32
N ILE A 4 -9.17 -15.67 5.87
CA ILE A 4 -8.24 -14.57 5.68
C ILE A 4 -7.00 -15.07 4.96
N THR A 5 -6.66 -14.42 3.85
CA THR A 5 -5.52 -14.81 3.04
C THR A 5 -4.58 -13.61 2.94
N SER A 6 -3.32 -13.80 3.31
CA SER A 6 -2.34 -12.73 3.18
C SER A 6 -1.94 -12.57 1.72
N LEU A 7 -2.04 -11.35 1.22
CA LEU A 7 -1.70 -11.06 -0.17
C LEU A 7 -0.29 -10.49 -0.28
N ASP A 8 0.11 -9.66 0.66
CA ASP A 8 1.41 -9.02 0.62
C ASP A 8 1.74 -8.48 2.00
N LYS A 9 3.02 -8.40 2.28
CA LYS A 9 3.50 -7.88 3.55
C LYS A 9 4.86 -7.24 3.33
N PHE A 10 4.99 -5.99 3.71
CA PHE A 10 6.24 -5.26 3.48
C PHE A 10 6.40 -4.17 4.52
N ARG A 11 7.59 -3.60 4.57
CA ARG A 11 7.93 -2.56 5.52
C ARG A 11 8.24 -1.27 4.77
N VAL A 12 7.68 -0.18 5.25
CA VAL A 12 7.92 1.13 4.64
C VAL A 12 9.25 1.65 5.18
N PRO A 13 10.23 1.92 4.29
CA PRO A 13 11.56 2.32 4.76
C PRO A 13 11.57 3.60 5.58
N VAL A 14 10.75 4.58 5.21
CA VAL A 14 10.77 5.87 5.86
C VAL A 14 9.99 5.73 7.16
N GLY A 15 9.40 5.37 7.73
CA GLY A 15 8.73 5.29 9.02
C GLY A 15 8.81 3.94 9.65
N ASN A 16 9.31 2.97 8.90
CA ASN A 16 9.46 1.62 9.41
C ASN A 16 8.13 0.95 9.79
N GLN A 17 7.04 1.40 9.21
CA GLN A 17 5.75 0.76 9.42
C GLN A 17 5.70 -0.56 8.67
N GLU A 18 5.04 -1.54 9.25
CA GLU A 18 4.81 -2.80 8.59
C GLU A 18 3.39 -2.80 8.05
N ILE A 19 3.26 -3.06 6.76
CA ILE A 19 1.96 -3.06 6.09
C ILE A 19 1.67 -4.44 5.57
N GLU A 20 0.51 -4.95 5.89
CA GLU A 20 0.05 -6.23 5.36
C GLU A 20 -1.30 -6.05 4.69
N LEU A 21 -1.43 -6.62 3.50
CA LEU A 21 -2.69 -6.62 2.77
C LEU A 21 -3.27 -8.03 2.84
N GLN A 22 -4.51 -8.13 3.23
CA GLN A 22 -5.17 -9.43 3.39
C GLN A 22 -6.50 -9.42 2.66
N GLN A 23 -6.86 -10.58 2.12
CA GLN A 23 -8.19 -10.76 1.58
C GLN A 23 -9.05 -11.40 2.67
N VAL A 24 -10.21 -10.83 2.90
CA VAL A 24 -11.15 -11.36 3.88
C VAL A 24 -12.37 -11.87 3.15
N GLU A 25 -12.62 -13.18 3.22
CA GLU A 25 -13.79 -13.80 2.63
C GLU A 25 -14.74 -14.11 3.77
N PHE A 26 -15.94 -13.57 3.70
CA PHE A 26 -16.90 -13.73 4.76
C PHE A 26 -17.65 -15.04 4.62
N GLU A 27 -17.85 -15.72 5.73
CA GLU A 27 -18.54 -17.00 5.74
C GLU A 27 -19.96 -16.88 5.18
N ALA A 28 -20.59 -15.75 5.45
CA ALA A 28 -21.94 -15.51 4.96
C ALA A 28 -21.99 -15.29 3.45
N GLY A 29 -20.85 -15.17 2.81
CA GLY A 29 -20.79 -14.93 1.37
C GLY A 29 -20.68 -13.46 1.07
N GLY A 30 -20.85 -13.11 -0.22
CA GLY A 30 -20.71 -11.74 -0.64
C GLY A 30 -19.33 -11.46 -1.19
N VAL A 31 -19.08 -10.20 -1.48
CA VAL A 31 -17.83 -9.79 -2.09
C VAL A 31 -16.72 -9.75 -1.02
N PRO A 32 -15.57 -10.34 -1.31
CA PRO A 32 -14.45 -10.25 -0.35
C PRO A 32 -14.01 -8.80 -0.18
N PHE A 33 -13.44 -8.51 0.97
CA PHE A 33 -12.89 -7.19 1.27
C PHE A 33 -11.37 -7.27 1.37
N LEU A 34 -10.74 -6.15 1.13
CA LEU A 34 -9.30 -6.02 1.32
C LEU A 34 -9.06 -5.42 2.69
N ARG A 35 -8.31 -6.14 3.51
CA ARG A 35 -7.97 -5.66 4.85
C ARG A 35 -6.57 -5.10 4.85
N LEU A 36 -6.43 -3.87 5.34
CA LEU A 36 -5.12 -3.26 5.51
C LEU A 36 -4.77 -3.31 6.98
N ARG A 37 -3.62 -3.89 7.29
CA ARG A 37 -3.07 -3.92 8.63
C ARG A 37 -1.78 -3.14 8.64
N ILE A 38 -1.73 -2.09 9.43
CA ILE A 38 -0.57 -1.23 9.52
C ILE A 38 -0.08 -1.26 10.96
N ARG A 39 1.16 -1.66 11.16
CA ARG A 39 1.74 -1.69 12.48
C ARG A 39 2.83 -0.64 12.59
N GLU A 40 2.70 0.22 13.60
CA GLU A 40 3.71 1.21 13.95
C GLU A 40 4.11 0.93 15.39
N HIS A 41 5.28 0.33 15.59
CA HIS A 41 5.70 -0.08 16.91
C HIS A 41 4.69 -1.02 17.54
N ARG A 42 3.94 -0.56 18.55
CA ARG A 42 2.93 -1.37 19.22
C ARG A 42 1.53 -1.03 18.78
N ARG A 43 1.39 -0.08 17.87
CA ARG A 43 0.06 0.35 17.43
C ARG A 43 -0.31 -0.36 16.16
N PHE A 44 -1.56 -0.76 16.10
CA PHE A 44 -2.11 -1.37 14.90
C PHE A 44 -3.24 -0.50 14.37
N THR A 45 -3.25 -0.29 13.08
CA THR A 45 -4.38 0.30 12.39
C THR A 45 -4.90 -0.76 11.44
N ILE A 46 -6.16 -1.10 11.57
CA ILE A 46 -6.76 -2.15 10.74
C ILE A 46 -8.08 -1.62 10.22
N PHE A 47 -8.25 -1.68 8.91
CA PHE A 47 -9.53 -1.35 8.31
C PHE A 47 -9.71 -2.09 7.00
N ASP A 48 -10.96 -2.22 6.58
CA ASP A 48 -11.31 -2.99 5.39
C ASP A 48 -11.86 -2.06 4.33
N VAL A 49 -11.52 -2.35 3.07
CA VAL A 49 -12.05 -1.58 1.94
C VAL A 49 -12.66 -2.55 0.94
N ASP A 50 -13.70 -2.10 0.29
CA ASP A 50 -14.35 -2.87 -0.77
C ASP A 50 -13.52 -2.80 -2.05
N PRO A 51 -13.80 -3.70 -3.03
CA PRO A 51 -13.01 -3.71 -4.26
C PRO A 51 -13.04 -2.41 -5.05
N VAL A 52 -14.17 -1.72 -5.06
CA VAL A 52 -14.27 -0.46 -5.80
C VAL A 52 -13.37 0.60 -5.18
N THR A 53 -13.41 0.71 -3.87
CA THR A 53 -12.55 1.66 -3.16
C THR A 53 -11.08 1.30 -3.32
N ALA A 54 -10.77 0.02 -3.26
CA ALA A 54 -9.39 -0.43 -3.44
C ALA A 54 -8.87 -0.08 -4.83
N ALA A 55 -9.71 -0.25 -5.85
CA ALA A 55 -9.32 0.08 -7.21
C ALA A 55 -9.05 1.57 -7.35
N ARG A 56 -9.90 2.39 -6.74
CA ARG A 56 -9.71 3.84 -6.79
C ARG A 56 -8.42 4.26 -6.11
N TRP A 57 -8.14 3.69 -4.95
CA TRP A 57 -6.89 3.97 -4.24
C TRP A 57 -5.70 3.57 -5.08
N ALA A 58 -5.76 2.38 -5.67
CA ALA A 58 -4.66 1.88 -6.47
C ALA A 58 -4.38 2.78 -7.66
N GLU A 59 -5.43 3.30 -8.31
CA GLU A 59 -5.27 4.20 -9.44
C GLU A 59 -4.54 5.47 -9.04
N VAL A 60 -4.97 6.08 -7.94
CA VAL A 60 -4.37 7.31 -7.48
C VAL A 60 -2.91 7.09 -7.08
N MET A 61 -2.66 6.01 -6.35
CA MET A 61 -1.31 5.72 -5.92
C MET A 61 -0.40 5.40 -7.10
N THR A 62 -0.93 4.66 -8.07
CA THR A 62 -0.15 4.31 -9.26
C THR A 62 0.19 5.56 -10.07
N ALA A 63 -0.78 6.44 -10.29
CA ALA A 63 -0.57 7.64 -11.07
C ALA A 63 0.46 8.54 -10.39
N TRP A 64 0.30 8.73 -9.09
CA TRP A 64 1.23 9.57 -8.35
C TRP A 64 2.65 8.99 -8.36
N SER A 65 2.76 7.69 -8.08
CA SER A 65 4.08 7.07 -8.00
C SER A 65 4.78 7.09 -9.35
N ARG A 66 4.05 6.89 -10.44
CA ARG A 66 4.64 6.96 -11.77
C ARG A 66 5.20 8.33 -12.06
N GLN A 67 4.46 9.39 -11.71
CA GLN A 67 4.95 10.73 -11.90
C GLN A 67 6.25 10.97 -11.14
N GLN A 68 6.30 10.50 -9.89
CA GLN A 68 7.50 10.71 -9.09
C GLN A 68 8.67 9.90 -9.61
N LEU A 69 8.42 8.65 -10.00
CA LEU A 69 9.49 7.81 -10.54
C LEU A 69 10.02 8.36 -11.87
N GLU A 70 9.15 8.87 -12.72
CA GLU A 70 9.57 9.47 -13.97
C GLU A 70 10.38 10.73 -13.71
N ALA A 71 10.00 11.51 -12.73
CA ALA A 71 10.75 12.70 -12.39
C ALA A 71 12.14 12.34 -11.91
N VAL A 72 12.26 11.26 -11.13
CA VAL A 72 13.57 10.79 -10.68
C VAL A 72 14.40 10.31 -11.86
N GLU A 73 13.77 9.58 -12.79
CA GLU A 73 14.48 9.07 -13.96
C GLU A 73 14.94 10.20 -14.88
N ASN A 74 14.19 11.29 -14.92
CA ASN A 74 14.52 12.41 -15.79
C ASN A 74 15.58 13.31 -15.21
N LEU A 75 15.98 13.07 -13.96
CA LEU A 75 17.11 13.77 -13.40
C LEU A 75 18.38 13.29 -14.08
N ALA A 76 19.36 14.15 -14.17
CA ALA A 76 20.59 13.78 -14.82
C ALA A 76 21.18 12.56 -14.13
N PRO A 77 21.64 11.59 -14.93
CA PRO A 77 22.28 10.41 -14.35
C PRO A 77 23.45 10.85 -13.48
N GLY A 78 23.51 10.27 -12.32
CA GLY A 78 24.58 10.59 -11.41
C GLY A 78 24.33 11.79 -10.55
N SER A 79 23.32 12.58 -10.89
CA SER A 79 23.00 13.70 -10.04
C SER A 79 22.43 13.21 -8.74
N GLY A 80 22.06 12.01 -8.77
CA GLY A 80 21.50 11.45 -7.59
C GLY A 80 20.20 12.09 -7.29
N PRO A 81 19.63 11.55 -6.50
CA PRO A 81 18.41 12.03 -6.08
C PRO A 81 18.66 13.02 -5.03
N ALA A 82 19.39 13.17 -5.14
CA ALA A 82 19.66 13.74 -4.21
C ALA A 82 19.00 14.63 -3.60
N CYS A 83 19.20 14.60 -3.77
CA CYS A 83 19.00 15.16 -3.33
C CYS A 83 18.20 15.84 -3.08
N ASP A 84 17.95 15.95 -3.06
CA ASP A 84 17.39 16.49 -2.86
C ASP A 84 16.58 16.93 -2.76
N GLU A 85 16.20 17.14 -2.70
CA GLU A 85 15.52 17.54 -2.57
C GLU A 85 14.96 17.81 -2.28
N PRO A 86 14.58 18.26 -2.19
CA PRO A 86 13.80 18.55 -1.77
C PRO A 86 13.13 18.87 -1.84
#